data_a96184b7194dbee9ecba099143e71043
#
_entry.id   a96184b7194dbee9ecba099143e71043
#
_cell.length_a   1.000
_cell.length_b   1.000
_cell.length_c   1.000
_cell.angle_alpha   90.00
_cell.angle_beta   90.00
_cell.angle_gamma   90.00
#
_symmetry.space_group_name_H-M   'P 1'
#
loop_
_entity.id
_entity.type
_entity.pdbx_description
1 polymer ?
#
loop_
_entity_poly.entity_id
_entity_poly.type
_entity_poly.pdbx_seq_one_letter_code
_entity_poly.pdbx_strand_id
1 'polypeptide(L)'
;MLNKIIIYFFLSLFIHSFSHANFDVKARTAILQDYYSGEILYEKEPDRSIYPASMTKIMTSIIAFDLIKSGDLSLDEKFIISEKAWRLSTAGYSSMFIMVGDQVSVEDLLKGIIIASGNDACIALAEGIAGTEEEFALLMTAKAREIGMENTNFTNSSGINDPDNYSTVRDIMIMSRYLIEKHPEFYKMFAEKEFTWDRTGGDPITQGNRNPLLYK
;
A
#
# COMPACT_ATOMS: atom_id res chain seq x y z
N MET A 1 58.37 22.85 -21.77
CA MET A 1 57.10 23.59 -21.71
C MET A 1 55.91 22.81 -22.27
N LEU A 2 56.07 22.12 -23.39
CA LEU A 2 55.00 21.38 -24.07
C LEU A 2 54.36 20.30 -23.22
N ASN A 3 55.15 19.49 -22.47
CA ASN A 3 54.65 18.40 -21.62
C ASN A 3 53.79 18.87 -20.42
N LYS A 4 54.01 20.08 -19.89
CA LYS A 4 53.18 20.63 -18.79
C LYS A 4 51.84 21.12 -19.32
N ILE A 5 51.76 21.62 -20.53
CA ILE A 5 50.50 22.07 -21.17
C ILE A 5 49.61 20.89 -21.47
N ILE A 6 50.16 19.76 -21.91
CA ILE A 6 49.39 18.51 -22.16
C ILE A 6 48.83 17.94 -20.87
N ILE A 7 49.55 17.97 -19.77
CA ILE A 7 49.06 17.48 -18.45
C ILE A 7 47.87 18.34 -17.95
N TYR A 8 47.93 19.65 -18.09
CA TYR A 8 46.82 20.54 -17.71
C TYR A 8 45.60 20.37 -18.63
N PHE A 9 45.79 20.09 -19.90
CA PHE A 9 44.69 19.82 -20.83
C PHE A 9 43.99 18.51 -20.51
N PHE A 10 44.69 17.43 -20.12
CA PHE A 10 44.12 16.19 -19.68
C PHE A 10 43.45 16.28 -18.30
N LEU A 11 43.97 17.11 -17.39
CA LEU A 11 43.38 17.32 -16.08
C LEU A 11 42.07 18.11 -16.16
N SER A 12 41.89 19.01 -17.13
CA SER A 12 40.67 19.78 -17.35
C SER A 12 39.51 18.94 -17.96
N LEU A 13 39.83 17.83 -18.62
CA LEU A 13 38.82 16.90 -19.19
C LEU A 13 38.12 16.03 -18.16
N PHE A 14 38.62 15.95 -16.92
CA PHE A 14 38.01 15.14 -15.83
C PHE A 14 37.11 15.94 -14.89
N ILE A 15 36.93 17.26 -15.08
CA ILE A 15 35.93 18.02 -14.34
C ILE A 15 34.59 17.86 -15.08
N HIS A 16 34.02 16.66 -15.01
CA HIS A 16 32.62 16.50 -15.32
C HIS A 16 31.84 17.11 -14.14
N SER A 17 31.44 18.36 -14.31
CA SER A 17 30.38 18.91 -13.45
C SER A 17 29.15 18.10 -13.68
N PHE A 18 28.86 17.18 -12.74
CA PHE A 18 27.52 16.59 -12.64
C PHE A 18 26.56 17.74 -12.32
N SER A 19 25.96 18.30 -13.38
CA SER A 19 24.81 19.18 -13.21
C SER A 19 23.69 18.36 -12.65
N HIS A 20 23.56 18.34 -11.33
CA HIS A 20 22.36 17.85 -10.70
C HIS A 20 21.26 18.86 -11.06
N ALA A 21 20.37 18.47 -11.96
CA ALA A 21 19.13 19.21 -12.15
C ALA A 21 18.47 19.30 -10.77
N ASN A 22 18.30 20.54 -10.28
CA ASN A 22 17.69 20.76 -8.98
C ASN A 22 16.18 20.52 -9.14
N PHE A 23 15.81 19.23 -9.16
CA PHE A 23 14.42 18.80 -9.23
C PHE A 23 13.89 18.76 -7.80
N ASP A 24 12.99 19.68 -7.46
CA ASP A 24 12.30 19.68 -6.17
C ASP A 24 10.81 19.43 -6.35
N VAL A 25 10.27 18.52 -5.55
CA VAL A 25 8.84 18.24 -5.50
C VAL A 25 8.19 18.99 -4.33
N LYS A 26 6.95 19.45 -4.51
CA LYS A 26 6.19 20.15 -3.46
C LYS A 26 5.81 19.26 -2.27
N ALA A 27 5.96 17.91 -2.39
CA ALA A 27 5.70 16.99 -1.30
C ALA A 27 6.70 17.22 -0.14
N ARG A 28 6.24 16.98 1.10
CA ARG A 28 7.09 17.05 2.30
C ARG A 28 8.14 15.94 2.33
N THR A 29 7.75 14.75 1.91
CA THR A 29 8.63 13.57 1.79
C THR A 29 8.43 12.94 0.43
N ALA A 30 9.48 12.43 -0.20
CA ALA A 30 9.40 11.75 -1.48
C ALA A 30 10.56 10.77 -1.67
N ILE A 31 10.33 9.73 -2.44
CA ILE A 31 11.36 8.83 -2.95
C ILE A 31 10.99 8.40 -4.37
N LEU A 32 11.97 8.35 -5.25
CA LEU A 32 11.86 7.83 -6.60
C LEU A 32 12.95 6.79 -6.82
N GLN A 33 12.56 5.59 -7.19
CA GLN A 33 13.46 4.49 -7.48
C GLN A 33 13.23 4.00 -8.91
N ASP A 34 14.31 3.72 -9.63
CA ASP A 34 14.22 2.93 -10.84
C ASP A 34 13.83 1.49 -10.48
N TYR A 35 12.73 1.02 -11.08
CA TYR A 35 12.17 -0.27 -10.72
C TYR A 35 13.10 -1.45 -11.07
N TYR A 36 13.80 -1.37 -12.21
CA TYR A 36 14.63 -2.48 -12.70
C TYR A 36 16.01 -2.54 -12.04
N SER A 37 16.69 -1.40 -11.93
CA SER A 37 18.03 -1.34 -11.33
C SER A 37 18.00 -1.30 -9.81
N GLY A 38 16.90 -0.81 -9.20
CA GLY A 38 16.81 -0.51 -7.77
C GLY A 38 17.54 0.78 -7.38
N GLU A 39 18.06 1.56 -8.33
CA GLU A 39 18.76 2.82 -8.08
C GLU A 39 17.80 3.88 -7.56
N ILE A 40 18.19 4.61 -6.51
CA ILE A 40 17.43 5.74 -5.99
C ILE A 40 17.79 6.97 -6.85
N LEU A 41 16.81 7.44 -7.63
CA LEU A 41 16.97 8.58 -8.53
C LEU A 41 16.69 9.91 -7.84
N TYR A 42 15.87 9.91 -6.79
CA TYR A 42 15.55 11.11 -6.02
C TYR A 42 15.05 10.71 -4.62
N GLU A 43 15.44 11.49 -3.63
CA GLU A 43 14.87 11.37 -2.27
C GLU A 43 14.79 12.73 -1.58
N LYS A 44 13.75 12.92 -0.77
CA LYS A 44 13.50 14.07 0.07
C LYS A 44 12.92 13.60 1.39
N GLU A 45 13.71 13.74 2.47
CA GLU A 45 13.35 13.26 3.81
C GLU A 45 12.71 11.85 3.80
N PRO A 46 13.32 10.84 3.14
CA PRO A 46 12.65 9.57 2.86
C PRO A 46 12.38 8.76 4.12
N ASP A 47 13.13 8.99 5.19
CA ASP A 47 13.06 8.28 6.48
C ASP A 47 12.29 9.07 7.55
N ARG A 48 11.72 10.22 7.17
CA ARG A 48 10.85 10.98 8.06
C ARG A 48 9.56 10.22 8.33
N SER A 49 9.19 10.10 9.61
CA SER A 49 7.93 9.46 10.02
C SER A 49 6.72 10.19 9.44
N ILE A 50 5.79 9.40 8.89
CA ILE A 50 4.52 9.85 8.34
C ILE A 50 3.38 8.98 8.85
N TYR A 51 2.16 9.49 8.83
CA TYR A 51 0.95 8.68 8.92
C TYR A 51 0.69 8.05 7.55
N PRO A 52 0.70 6.70 7.42
CA PRO A 52 0.53 6.04 6.13
C PRO A 52 -0.89 6.20 5.58
N ALA A 53 -1.87 6.47 6.42
CA ALA A 53 -3.27 6.55 6.03
C ALA A 53 -3.68 5.31 5.21
N SER A 54 -4.45 5.47 4.14
CA SER A 54 -4.90 4.33 3.32
C SER A 54 -3.79 3.53 2.61
N MET A 55 -2.54 3.98 2.63
CA MET A 55 -1.41 3.15 2.16
C MET A 55 -1.20 1.91 3.05
N THR A 56 -1.64 1.94 4.30
CA THR A 56 -1.74 0.78 5.21
C THR A 56 -2.44 -0.42 4.55
N LYS A 57 -3.46 -0.18 3.73
CA LYS A 57 -4.25 -1.20 3.05
C LYS A 57 -3.45 -2.06 2.05
N ILE A 58 -2.30 -1.57 1.62
CA ILE A 58 -1.38 -2.37 0.80
C ILE A 58 -0.86 -3.54 1.64
N MET A 59 -0.46 -3.31 2.90
CA MET A 59 -0.02 -4.38 3.80
C MET A 59 -1.17 -5.33 4.14
N THR A 60 -2.37 -4.80 4.38
CA THR A 60 -3.57 -5.61 4.61
C THR A 60 -3.83 -6.57 3.43
N SER A 61 -3.68 -6.09 2.20
CA SER A 61 -3.82 -6.92 1.01
C SER A 61 -2.67 -7.93 0.87
N ILE A 62 -1.42 -7.54 1.18
CA ILE A 62 -0.25 -8.42 1.12
C ILE A 62 -0.42 -9.63 2.05
N ILE A 63 -0.89 -9.42 3.29
CA ILE A 63 -1.14 -10.53 4.23
C ILE A 63 -2.13 -11.53 3.63
N ALA A 64 -3.24 -11.05 3.06
CA ALA A 64 -4.21 -11.94 2.43
C ALA A 64 -3.62 -12.65 1.20
N PHE A 65 -2.84 -11.97 0.37
CA PHE A 65 -2.20 -12.56 -0.81
C PHE A 65 -1.15 -13.60 -0.44
N ASP A 66 -0.37 -13.38 0.62
CA ASP A 66 0.57 -14.37 1.15
C ASP A 66 -0.18 -15.66 1.56
N LEU A 67 -1.29 -15.52 2.30
CA LEU A 67 -2.10 -16.65 2.76
C LEU A 67 -2.81 -17.37 1.59
N ILE A 68 -3.29 -16.65 0.59
CA ILE A 68 -3.88 -17.28 -0.61
C ILE A 68 -2.81 -18.05 -1.37
N LYS A 69 -1.61 -17.50 -1.48
CA LYS A 69 -0.51 -18.14 -2.18
C LYS A 69 0.03 -19.38 -1.47
N SER A 70 -0.01 -19.41 -0.13
CA SER A 70 0.34 -20.61 0.66
C SER A 70 -0.78 -21.67 0.67
N GLY A 71 -2.01 -21.30 0.31
CA GLY A 71 -3.18 -22.17 0.36
C GLY A 71 -3.91 -22.17 1.71
N ASP A 72 -3.52 -21.27 2.62
CA ASP A 72 -4.14 -21.12 3.94
C ASP A 72 -5.41 -20.25 3.90
N LEU A 73 -5.68 -19.58 2.77
CA LEU A 73 -6.86 -18.78 2.51
C LEU A 73 -7.31 -18.98 1.07
N SER A 74 -8.62 -18.89 0.80
CA SER A 74 -9.19 -18.94 -0.56
C SER A 74 -9.91 -17.63 -0.90
N LEU A 75 -9.86 -17.23 -2.18
CA LEU A 75 -10.63 -16.08 -2.67
C LEU A 75 -12.15 -16.28 -2.48
N ASP A 76 -12.63 -17.51 -2.60
CA ASP A 76 -14.05 -17.87 -2.44
C ASP A 76 -14.47 -18.03 -0.98
N GLU A 77 -13.52 -18.08 -0.05
CA GLU A 77 -13.81 -18.16 1.38
C GLU A 77 -14.62 -16.94 1.84
N LYS A 78 -15.60 -17.15 2.70
CA LYS A 78 -16.53 -16.10 3.13
C LYS A 78 -16.38 -15.82 4.62
N PHE A 79 -16.26 -14.54 4.94
CA PHE A 79 -16.24 -14.06 6.31
C PHE A 79 -17.58 -13.43 6.68
N ILE A 80 -18.02 -13.67 7.92
CA ILE A 80 -19.22 -13.06 8.47
C ILE A 80 -18.88 -11.66 8.94
N ILE A 81 -19.68 -10.69 8.50
CA ILE A 81 -19.46 -9.28 8.84
C ILE A 81 -19.89 -8.99 10.27
N SER A 82 -18.96 -8.55 11.09
CA SER A 82 -19.18 -8.15 12.46
C SER A 82 -19.87 -6.78 12.57
N GLU A 83 -20.42 -6.50 13.75
CA GLU A 83 -20.94 -5.16 14.06
C GLU A 83 -19.81 -4.09 14.04
N LYS A 84 -18.57 -4.44 14.46
CA LYS A 84 -17.41 -3.54 14.43
C LYS A 84 -17.11 -3.11 12.98
N ALA A 85 -17.02 -4.05 12.04
CA ALA A 85 -16.80 -3.77 10.63
C ALA A 85 -17.95 -2.92 10.04
N TRP A 86 -19.19 -3.32 10.26
CA TRP A 86 -20.37 -2.59 9.76
C TRP A 86 -20.46 -1.15 10.29
N ARG A 87 -20.10 -0.87 11.52
CA ARG A 87 -20.12 0.48 12.09
C ARG A 87 -19.28 1.46 11.28
N LEU A 88 -18.20 1.04 10.65
CA LEU A 88 -17.41 1.90 9.77
C LEU A 88 -18.11 2.21 8.44
N SER A 89 -19.03 1.36 7.98
CA SER A 89 -19.86 1.64 6.80
C SER A 89 -20.76 2.86 7.00
N THR A 90 -21.11 3.19 8.24
CA THR A 90 -22.00 4.29 8.60
C THR A 90 -21.29 5.50 9.20
N ALA A 91 -20.00 5.41 9.49
CA ALA A 91 -19.24 6.44 10.21
C ALA A 91 -18.69 7.57 9.32
N GLY A 92 -19.02 7.60 8.03
CA GLY A 92 -18.56 8.64 7.09
C GLY A 92 -17.15 8.42 6.53
N TYR A 93 -16.55 7.28 6.82
CA TYR A 93 -15.28 6.85 6.22
C TYR A 93 -15.51 6.23 4.83
N SER A 94 -14.41 6.05 4.09
CA SER A 94 -14.42 5.24 2.86
C SER A 94 -14.87 3.82 3.19
N SER A 95 -15.89 3.34 2.51
CA SER A 95 -16.55 2.07 2.82
C SER A 95 -16.95 1.31 1.57
N MET A 96 -16.98 0.00 1.67
CA MET A 96 -17.60 -0.90 0.70
C MET A 96 -19.13 -0.99 0.94
N PHE A 97 -19.59 -0.57 2.13
CA PHE A 97 -21.00 -0.61 2.59
C PHE A 97 -21.52 -2.02 2.84
N ILE A 98 -20.72 -2.86 3.49
CA ILE A 98 -21.12 -4.17 3.96
C ILE A 98 -22.12 -4.09 5.12
N MET A 99 -23.01 -5.09 5.23
CA MET A 99 -24.04 -5.15 6.27
C MET A 99 -23.69 -6.18 7.32
N VAL A 100 -24.07 -5.91 8.57
CA VAL A 100 -23.86 -6.86 9.68
C VAL A 100 -24.51 -8.20 9.38
N GLY A 101 -23.74 -9.29 9.58
CA GLY A 101 -24.19 -10.67 9.33
C GLY A 101 -24.09 -11.13 7.88
N ASP A 102 -23.75 -10.25 6.93
CA ASP A 102 -23.44 -10.69 5.56
C ASP A 102 -22.28 -11.68 5.55
N GLN A 103 -22.30 -12.55 4.55
CA GLN A 103 -21.18 -13.44 4.22
C GLN A 103 -20.51 -12.94 2.96
N VAL A 104 -19.36 -12.28 3.10
CA VAL A 104 -18.64 -11.61 2.02
C VAL A 104 -17.39 -12.42 1.67
N SER A 105 -17.17 -12.67 0.37
CA SER A 105 -15.98 -13.38 -0.10
C SER A 105 -14.72 -12.60 0.15
N VAL A 106 -13.59 -13.28 0.34
CA VAL A 106 -12.26 -12.67 0.44
C VAL A 106 -11.96 -11.84 -0.81
N GLU A 107 -12.37 -12.34 -2.00
CA GLU A 107 -12.21 -11.59 -3.26
C GLU A 107 -12.95 -10.25 -3.23
N ASP A 108 -14.22 -10.23 -2.81
CA ASP A 108 -15.01 -9.00 -2.73
C ASP A 108 -14.46 -8.04 -1.68
N LEU A 109 -14.02 -8.56 -0.51
CA LEU A 109 -13.36 -7.74 0.51
C LEU A 109 -12.09 -7.09 -0.04
N LEU A 110 -11.23 -7.84 -0.73
CA LEU A 110 -10.02 -7.32 -1.36
C LEU A 110 -10.32 -6.26 -2.43
N LYS A 111 -11.33 -6.47 -3.29
CA LYS A 111 -11.78 -5.46 -4.26
C LYS A 111 -12.32 -4.21 -3.55
N GLY A 112 -13.11 -4.38 -2.50
CA GLY A 112 -13.59 -3.27 -1.67
C GLY A 112 -12.45 -2.48 -1.02
N ILE A 113 -11.41 -3.16 -0.51
CA ILE A 113 -10.21 -2.54 0.06
C ILE A 113 -9.43 -1.76 -1.00
N ILE A 114 -9.12 -2.40 -2.13
CA ILE A 114 -8.21 -1.87 -3.15
C ILE A 114 -8.87 -0.74 -3.97
N ILE A 115 -10.11 -0.93 -4.39
CA ILE A 115 -10.79 -0.03 -5.32
C ILE A 115 -11.53 1.08 -4.56
N ALA A 116 -12.39 0.71 -3.60
CA ALA A 116 -13.18 1.66 -2.83
C ALA A 116 -12.43 2.23 -1.61
N SER A 117 -11.29 1.66 -1.25
CA SER A 117 -10.55 1.97 -0.01
C SER A 117 -11.42 1.73 1.24
N GLY A 118 -12.24 0.67 1.24
CA GLY A 118 -13.20 0.33 2.29
C GLY A 118 -12.54 0.01 3.63
N ASN A 119 -12.82 0.84 4.65
CA ASN A 119 -12.31 0.59 6.00
C ASN A 119 -13.07 -0.55 6.68
N ASP A 120 -14.35 -0.66 6.40
CA ASP A 120 -15.23 -1.75 6.82
C ASP A 120 -14.73 -3.11 6.28
N ALA A 121 -14.38 -3.17 5.01
CA ALA A 121 -13.81 -4.35 4.39
C ALA A 121 -12.45 -4.73 5.00
N CYS A 122 -11.62 -3.74 5.41
CA CYS A 122 -10.35 -4.02 6.11
C CYS A 122 -10.58 -4.73 7.44
N ILE A 123 -11.52 -4.23 8.26
CA ILE A 123 -11.84 -4.88 9.55
C ILE A 123 -12.39 -6.28 9.32
N ALA A 124 -13.34 -6.44 8.38
CA ALA A 124 -13.93 -7.75 8.09
C ALA A 124 -12.86 -8.77 7.66
N LEU A 125 -11.92 -8.36 6.78
CA LEU A 125 -10.82 -9.21 6.36
C LEU A 125 -9.87 -9.54 7.52
N ALA A 126 -9.53 -8.55 8.34
CA ALA A 126 -8.64 -8.71 9.49
C ALA A 126 -9.22 -9.66 10.54
N GLU A 127 -10.50 -9.49 10.90
CA GLU A 127 -11.20 -10.37 11.83
C GLU A 127 -11.34 -11.81 11.29
N GLY A 128 -11.62 -11.94 9.98
CA GLY A 128 -11.70 -13.25 9.35
C GLY A 128 -10.39 -14.02 9.35
N ILE A 129 -9.26 -13.34 9.13
CA ILE A 129 -7.92 -13.95 9.08
C ILE A 129 -7.37 -14.21 10.49
N ALA A 130 -7.44 -13.23 11.39
CA ALA A 130 -6.73 -13.25 12.68
C ALA A 130 -7.67 -13.31 13.91
N GLY A 131 -8.97 -13.31 13.70
CA GLY A 131 -9.97 -13.29 14.78
C GLY A 131 -10.24 -11.89 15.33
N THR A 132 -9.23 -11.00 15.38
CA THR A 132 -9.37 -9.59 15.76
C THR A 132 -8.52 -8.69 14.88
N GLU A 133 -8.88 -7.40 14.77
CA GLU A 133 -8.08 -6.41 14.05
C GLU A 133 -6.74 -6.17 14.74
N GLU A 134 -6.70 -6.23 16.06
CA GLU A 134 -5.52 -6.05 16.88
C GLU A 134 -4.48 -7.16 16.60
N GLU A 135 -4.89 -8.43 16.57
CA GLU A 135 -4.01 -9.56 16.21
C GLU A 135 -3.55 -9.45 14.75
N PHE A 136 -4.42 -9.00 13.85
CA PHE A 136 -4.06 -8.75 12.47
C PHE A 136 -3.01 -7.64 12.33
N ALA A 137 -3.10 -6.57 13.11
CA ALA A 137 -2.11 -5.49 13.10
C ALA A 137 -0.72 -5.98 13.58
N LEU A 138 -0.67 -6.93 14.51
CA LEU A 138 0.59 -7.59 14.88
C LEU A 138 1.18 -8.38 13.71
N LEU A 139 0.36 -9.13 12.96
CA LEU A 139 0.82 -9.81 11.73
C LEU A 139 1.35 -8.82 10.69
N MET A 140 0.65 -7.70 10.48
CA MET A 140 1.10 -6.65 9.56
C MET A 140 2.46 -6.08 9.95
N THR A 141 2.66 -5.81 11.25
CA THR A 141 3.94 -5.28 11.75
C THR A 141 5.05 -6.33 11.65
N ALA A 142 4.76 -7.60 11.94
CA ALA A 142 5.72 -8.69 11.76
C ALA A 142 6.13 -8.83 10.28
N LYS A 143 5.17 -8.81 9.35
CA LYS A 143 5.44 -8.83 7.92
C LYS A 143 6.26 -7.62 7.48
N ALA A 144 5.97 -6.43 8.00
CA ALA A 144 6.76 -5.23 7.72
C ALA A 144 8.24 -5.45 8.05
N ARG A 145 8.55 -6.00 9.23
CA ARG A 145 9.93 -6.34 9.62
C ARG A 145 10.54 -7.39 8.71
N GLU A 146 9.79 -8.44 8.37
CA GLU A 146 10.25 -9.51 7.47
C GLU A 146 10.71 -8.98 6.11
N ILE A 147 9.98 -7.99 5.56
CA ILE A 147 10.30 -7.43 4.25
C ILE A 147 11.25 -6.23 4.28
N GLY A 148 11.74 -5.83 5.47
CA GLY A 148 12.73 -4.77 5.64
C GLY A 148 12.17 -3.37 5.90
N MET A 149 10.90 -3.24 6.31
CA MET A 149 10.28 -1.97 6.73
C MET A 149 10.62 -1.68 8.19
N GLU A 150 11.83 -1.20 8.45
CA GLU A 150 12.37 -1.02 9.81
C GLU A 150 11.68 0.11 10.60
N ASN A 151 11.13 1.11 9.92
CA ASN A 151 10.55 2.32 10.50
C ASN A 151 9.01 2.37 10.37
N THR A 152 8.36 1.19 10.43
CA THR A 152 6.91 1.07 10.26
C THR A 152 6.30 0.34 11.45
N ASN A 153 5.18 0.82 11.94
CA ASN A 153 4.34 0.12 12.90
C ASN A 153 2.88 0.24 12.47
N PHE A 154 2.16 -0.87 12.46
CA PHE A 154 0.73 -0.90 12.17
C PHE A 154 -0.05 -1.19 13.44
N THR A 155 -1.07 -0.38 13.72
CA THR A 155 -1.99 -0.54 14.86
C THR A 155 -3.39 -0.94 14.43
N ASN A 156 -3.69 -0.82 13.14
CA ASN A 156 -4.98 -1.20 12.55
C ASN A 156 -4.83 -1.58 11.09
N SER A 157 -5.85 -2.22 10.54
CA SER A 157 -5.88 -2.76 9.18
C SER A 157 -6.15 -1.71 8.09
N SER A 158 -6.68 -0.56 8.44
CA SER A 158 -7.25 0.40 7.49
C SER A 158 -6.42 1.66 7.29
N GLY A 159 -5.56 1.99 8.26
CA GLY A 159 -4.81 3.26 8.30
C GLY A 159 -5.65 4.42 8.86
N ILE A 160 -6.75 4.13 9.56
CA ILE A 160 -7.44 5.15 10.35
C ILE A 160 -6.45 5.72 11.37
N ASN A 161 -6.56 7.03 11.57
CA ASN A 161 -5.55 7.80 12.29
C ASN A 161 -5.36 7.30 13.72
N ASP A 162 -4.14 6.88 14.01
CA ASP A 162 -3.66 6.45 15.31
C ASP A 162 -2.21 6.93 15.44
N PRO A 163 -1.81 7.56 16.56
CA PRO A 163 -0.46 8.11 16.72
C PRO A 163 0.64 7.06 16.61
N ASP A 164 0.34 5.80 16.95
CA ASP A 164 1.27 4.69 16.90
C ASP A 164 1.26 3.94 15.55
N ASN A 165 0.39 4.37 14.61
CA ASN A 165 0.36 3.88 13.23
C ASN A 165 1.21 4.78 12.35
N TYR A 166 2.47 4.41 12.12
CA TYR A 166 3.45 5.21 11.38
C TYR A 166 4.25 4.40 10.37
N SER A 167 4.82 5.10 9.40
CA SER A 167 5.72 4.54 8.40
C SER A 167 6.66 5.64 7.87
N THR A 168 7.44 5.33 6.84
CA THR A 168 8.24 6.26 6.04
C THR A 168 7.98 6.05 4.56
N VAL A 169 8.29 7.04 3.70
CA VAL A 169 8.12 6.81 2.25
C VAL A 169 9.11 5.77 1.72
N ARG A 170 10.26 5.56 2.39
CA ARG A 170 11.18 4.47 2.08
C ARG A 170 10.52 3.12 2.35
N ASP A 171 9.91 2.93 3.50
CA ASP A 171 9.24 1.68 3.85
C ASP A 171 8.03 1.43 2.94
N ILE A 172 7.25 2.46 2.61
CA ILE A 172 6.15 2.37 1.64
C ILE A 172 6.65 1.93 0.25
N MET A 173 7.81 2.41 -0.18
CA MET A 173 8.45 1.95 -1.43
C MET A 173 8.82 0.47 -1.35
N ILE A 174 9.43 0.01 -0.24
CA ILE A 174 9.76 -1.41 -0.01
C ILE A 174 8.50 -2.27 -0.09
N MET A 175 7.44 -1.88 0.62
CA MET A 175 6.15 -2.56 0.60
C MET A 175 5.54 -2.64 -0.81
N SER A 176 5.58 -1.53 -1.54
CA SER A 176 5.05 -1.47 -2.91
C SER A 176 5.83 -2.37 -3.87
N ARG A 177 7.16 -2.39 -3.76
CA ARG A 177 7.99 -3.32 -4.53
C ARG A 177 7.68 -4.77 -4.20
N TYR A 178 7.57 -5.11 -2.91
CA TYR A 178 7.21 -6.46 -2.48
C TYR A 178 5.89 -6.91 -3.12
N LEU A 179 4.85 -6.08 -3.08
CA LEU A 179 3.57 -6.37 -3.72
C LEU A 179 3.73 -6.68 -5.22
N ILE A 180 4.43 -5.82 -5.96
CA ILE A 180 4.59 -5.95 -7.41
C ILE A 180 5.41 -7.21 -7.77
N GLU A 181 6.49 -7.48 -7.02
CA GLU A 181 7.43 -8.56 -7.31
C GLU A 181 6.93 -9.94 -6.84
N LYS A 182 6.26 -9.99 -5.69
CA LYS A 182 5.85 -11.26 -5.07
C LYS A 182 4.42 -11.67 -5.41
N HIS A 183 3.57 -10.71 -5.77
CA HIS A 183 2.15 -10.91 -6.05
C HIS A 183 1.69 -10.30 -7.39
N PRO A 184 2.42 -10.53 -8.51
CA PRO A 184 2.08 -9.92 -9.80
C PRO A 184 0.69 -10.33 -10.31
N GLU A 185 0.20 -11.52 -9.94
CA GLU A 185 -1.13 -12.01 -10.26
C GLU A 185 -2.23 -11.20 -9.57
N PHE A 186 -2.05 -10.84 -8.29
CA PHE A 186 -3.01 -10.05 -7.50
C PHE A 186 -2.83 -8.55 -7.70
N TYR A 187 -1.62 -8.11 -8.08
CA TYR A 187 -1.38 -6.70 -8.40
C TYR A 187 -2.29 -6.18 -9.51
N LYS A 188 -2.81 -7.07 -10.37
CA LYS A 188 -3.79 -6.74 -11.40
C LYS A 188 -5.09 -6.15 -10.84
N MET A 189 -5.50 -6.51 -9.62
CA MET A 189 -6.68 -5.92 -8.96
C MET A 189 -6.54 -4.41 -8.76
N PHE A 190 -5.32 -3.90 -8.60
CA PHE A 190 -5.06 -2.46 -8.47
C PHE A 190 -5.28 -1.68 -9.78
N ALA A 191 -5.36 -2.37 -10.92
CA ALA A 191 -5.66 -1.80 -12.23
C ALA A 191 -7.16 -1.83 -12.58
N GLU A 192 -7.99 -2.48 -11.78
CA GLU A 192 -9.44 -2.48 -11.97
C GLU A 192 -10.01 -1.08 -11.77
N LYS A 193 -10.81 -0.60 -12.72
CA LYS A 193 -11.30 0.78 -12.72
C LYS A 193 -12.48 1.01 -11.78
N GLU A 194 -13.29 -0.02 -11.57
CA GLU A 194 -14.48 0.04 -10.74
C GLU A 194 -14.78 -1.32 -10.11
N PHE A 195 -15.56 -1.30 -9.03
CA PHE A 195 -16.06 -2.48 -8.35
C PHE A 195 -17.52 -2.23 -7.97
N THR A 196 -18.39 -3.20 -8.25
CA THR A 196 -19.81 -3.17 -7.86
C THR A 196 -20.02 -4.18 -6.75
N TRP A 197 -20.46 -3.70 -5.60
CA TRP A 197 -20.86 -4.53 -4.48
C TRP A 197 -22.40 -4.67 -4.47
N ASP A 198 -22.88 -5.92 -4.54
CA ASP A 198 -24.29 -6.26 -4.43
C ASP A 198 -24.65 -6.50 -2.97
N ARG A 199 -24.93 -5.40 -2.27
CA ARG A 199 -25.17 -5.43 -0.82
C ARG A 199 -26.53 -6.00 -0.46
N THR A 200 -26.60 -6.68 0.68
CA THR A 200 -27.88 -7.17 1.24
C THR A 200 -28.80 -5.99 1.61
N GLY A 201 -30.06 -6.08 1.18
CA GLY A 201 -31.11 -5.13 1.57
C GLY A 201 -31.03 -3.73 0.93
N GLY A 202 -30.33 -3.59 -0.19
CA GLY A 202 -30.24 -2.32 -0.93
C GLY A 202 -29.86 -2.53 -2.38
N ASP A 203 -29.82 -1.44 -3.15
CA ASP A 203 -29.33 -1.47 -4.52
C ASP A 203 -27.82 -1.72 -4.55
N PRO A 204 -27.31 -2.37 -5.61
CA PRO A 204 -25.87 -2.51 -5.82
C PRO A 204 -25.15 -1.17 -5.84
N ILE A 205 -23.96 -1.11 -5.25
CA ILE A 205 -23.15 0.11 -5.18
C ILE A 205 -21.91 -0.05 -6.05
N THR A 206 -21.79 0.77 -7.10
CA THR A 206 -20.60 0.84 -7.93
C THR A 206 -19.69 1.96 -7.46
N GLN A 207 -18.42 1.66 -7.22
CA GLN A 207 -17.39 2.61 -6.80
C GLN A 207 -16.20 2.57 -7.75
N GLY A 208 -15.70 3.75 -8.13
CA GLY A 208 -14.53 3.88 -8.98
C GLY A 208 -13.22 3.77 -8.21
N ASN A 209 -12.19 3.26 -8.88
CA ASN A 209 -10.84 3.26 -8.34
C ASN A 209 -10.35 4.70 -8.16
N ARG A 210 -9.70 4.98 -7.04
CA ARG A 210 -9.25 6.33 -6.68
C ARG A 210 -7.94 6.74 -7.35
N ASN A 211 -7.26 5.82 -8.04
CA ASN A 211 -6.04 6.14 -8.76
C ASN A 211 -6.34 6.90 -10.07
N PRO A 212 -6.05 8.21 -10.15
CA PRO A 212 -6.38 9.00 -11.34
C PRO A 212 -5.58 8.59 -12.58
N LEU A 213 -4.48 7.85 -12.41
CA LEU A 213 -3.66 7.40 -13.54
C LEU A 213 -4.34 6.32 -14.37
N LEU A 214 -5.33 5.61 -13.82
CA LEU A 214 -6.10 4.59 -14.55
C LEU A 214 -7.05 5.18 -15.60
N TYR A 215 -7.30 6.49 -15.56
CA TYR A 215 -8.29 7.18 -16.41
C TYR A 215 -7.63 8.14 -17.42
N LYS A 216 -6.31 8.08 -17.55
CA LYS A 216 -5.54 8.91 -18.51
C LYS A 216 -5.28 8.16 -19.80
#